data_c15cc0329879162eba01f3fb52432990
#
_entry.id   c15cc0329879162eba01f3fb52432990
#
_cell.length_a   1.000
_cell.length_b   1.000
_cell.length_c   1.000
_cell.angle_alpha   90.00
_cell.angle_beta   90.00
_cell.angle_gamma   90.00
#
_symmetry.space_group_name_H-M   'P 1'
#
loop_
_entity.id
_entity.type
_entity.pdbx_description
1 polymer ?
#
loop_
_entity_poly.entity_id
_entity_poly.type
_entity_poly.pdbx_seq_one_letter_code
_entity_poly.pdbx_strand_id
1 'polypeptide(L)'
;VRGALLVAGTTSDAGKSVVVAGLCRLLARKGIRVAPFKAQNMSNNSVVTLDGGEIGRAQALQARACGLEPSVRFNPVLLKPGSDRRSQLVVRGRAVDTVGARDYFRHRRELRALVDAELAALRAEFDVVICEGAGSPAEINLRATDLANMGLARSAGLPVLVVGDIDRGGVLAHLFGTLAILEPEDQQLICGFIVNKFRGDPELLRPGLDRLAELTGRPTLGVLPYADELWLDAEDSLGVDADAPVGRPRPPAGTEWLTVAAVRLPRISNSTDVEALACEPGVAVRWVAEPSRLADADLVVLPGSKATVSDLEWLRRNGIADALAARAAAGGPILGICGGYQMLGTHIVDPVESGAGAVPGLGLLDLDIEFAEPKVLRRSAGHHAASGIPLHGYEIHHGRVSRNADPAWLTVDGAPEGSVRAAIWGTHLHGLLESDDFRRAWLREVAARAGRTGFTIAADISVAAIRTAQLDLLADLLEQHLDLAQVERLITDGPTPDLPGLSTSRF
;
A
#
# COMPACT_ATOMS: atom_id res chain seq x y z
N VAL A 1 -18.58 23.05 -3.14
CA VAL A 1 -18.83 21.71 -2.54
C VAL A 1 -18.23 21.69 -1.16
N ARG A 2 -19.01 21.31 -0.14
CA ARG A 2 -18.55 21.20 1.24
C ARG A 2 -19.27 20.05 1.93
N GLY A 3 -18.52 19.12 2.54
CA GLY A 3 -19.09 17.98 3.22
C GLY A 3 -18.18 16.77 3.27
N ALA A 4 -18.78 15.57 3.30
CA ALA A 4 -18.00 14.32 3.32
C ALA A 4 -18.77 13.18 2.65
N LEU A 5 -18.04 12.19 2.15
CA LEU A 5 -18.55 11.01 1.46
C LEU A 5 -17.76 9.79 1.93
N LEU A 6 -18.42 8.67 2.12
CA LEU A 6 -17.77 7.37 2.37
C LEU A 6 -17.83 6.50 1.09
N VAL A 7 -16.68 6.00 0.68
CA VAL A 7 -16.56 4.99 -0.37
C VAL A 7 -16.32 3.63 0.27
N ALA A 8 -17.30 2.75 0.22
CA ALA A 8 -17.23 1.36 0.67
C ALA A 8 -17.07 0.42 -0.53
N GLY A 9 -16.82 -0.87 -0.30
CA GLY A 9 -16.66 -1.85 -1.36
C GLY A 9 -17.42 -3.15 -1.06
N THR A 10 -17.81 -3.86 -2.08
CA THR A 10 -18.40 -5.21 -1.89
C THR A 10 -17.38 -6.21 -1.35
N THR A 11 -16.09 -5.97 -1.61
CA THR A 11 -14.97 -6.82 -1.20
C THR A 11 -13.73 -5.96 -0.91
N SER A 12 -12.67 -6.56 -0.36
CA SER A 12 -11.40 -5.85 -0.10
C SER A 12 -10.82 -5.23 -1.37
N ASP A 13 -10.72 -5.97 -2.48
CA ASP A 13 -10.06 -5.52 -3.72
C ASP A 13 -11.02 -4.84 -4.72
N ALA A 14 -12.19 -4.41 -4.30
CA ALA A 14 -13.18 -3.79 -5.21
C ALA A 14 -12.67 -2.47 -5.86
N GLY A 15 -11.61 -1.88 -5.33
CA GLY A 15 -11.02 -0.64 -5.84
C GLY A 15 -11.42 0.61 -5.08
N LYS A 16 -11.81 0.49 -3.81
CA LYS A 16 -12.12 1.64 -2.92
C LYS A 16 -11.00 2.68 -2.93
N SER A 17 -9.77 2.27 -2.68
CA SER A 17 -8.61 3.15 -2.56
C SER A 17 -8.33 3.91 -3.85
N VAL A 18 -8.52 3.25 -4.99
CA VAL A 18 -8.39 3.84 -6.34
C VAL A 18 -9.45 4.92 -6.55
N VAL A 19 -10.73 4.61 -6.24
CA VAL A 19 -11.83 5.58 -6.37
C VAL A 19 -11.62 6.77 -5.43
N VAL A 20 -11.22 6.53 -4.18
CA VAL A 20 -10.91 7.61 -3.21
C VAL A 20 -9.76 8.47 -3.68
N ALA A 21 -8.64 7.88 -4.14
CA ALA A 21 -7.50 8.63 -4.67
C ALA A 21 -7.90 9.49 -5.88
N GLY A 22 -8.67 8.93 -6.80
CA GLY A 22 -9.18 9.66 -7.97
C GLY A 22 -10.11 10.81 -7.60
N LEU A 23 -11.07 10.61 -6.68
CA LEU A 23 -11.94 11.68 -6.19
C LEU A 23 -11.15 12.77 -5.47
N CYS A 24 -10.19 12.41 -4.63
CA CYS A 24 -9.30 13.34 -3.95
C CYS A 24 -8.53 14.20 -4.98
N ARG A 25 -7.93 13.55 -6.00
CA ARG A 25 -7.19 14.27 -7.03
C ARG A 25 -8.07 15.17 -7.87
N LEU A 26 -9.25 14.68 -8.28
CA LEU A 26 -10.21 15.44 -9.05
C LEU A 26 -10.67 16.71 -8.32
N LEU A 27 -11.05 16.57 -7.04
CA LEU A 27 -11.48 17.71 -6.22
C LEU A 27 -10.35 18.69 -5.97
N ALA A 28 -9.15 18.21 -5.72
CA ALA A 28 -7.96 19.06 -5.56
C ALA A 28 -7.64 19.86 -6.83
N ARG A 29 -7.75 19.23 -8.02
CA ARG A 29 -7.59 19.92 -9.33
C ARG A 29 -8.64 21.01 -9.56
N LYS A 30 -9.84 20.84 -9.00
CA LYS A 30 -10.90 21.88 -9.01
C LYS A 30 -10.66 23.00 -7.96
N GLY A 31 -9.56 22.98 -7.23
CA GLY A 31 -9.22 23.96 -6.20
C GLY A 31 -9.96 23.79 -4.88
N ILE A 32 -10.62 22.65 -4.65
CA ILE A 32 -11.31 22.33 -3.41
C ILE A 32 -10.28 21.82 -2.39
N ARG A 33 -10.31 22.32 -1.17
CA ARG A 33 -9.49 21.81 -0.08
C ARG A 33 -10.05 20.48 0.41
N VAL A 34 -9.48 19.39 -0.07
CA VAL A 34 -9.92 18.03 0.20
C VAL A 34 -8.90 17.28 1.06
N ALA A 35 -9.38 16.42 1.97
CA ALA A 35 -8.56 15.49 2.73
C ALA A 35 -9.10 14.06 2.60
N PRO A 36 -8.21 13.03 2.57
CA PRO A 36 -8.60 11.65 2.67
C PRO A 36 -8.80 11.27 4.15
N PHE A 37 -9.59 10.22 4.40
CA PHE A 37 -9.75 9.65 5.73
C PHE A 37 -10.06 8.16 5.65
N LYS A 38 -9.29 7.34 6.33
CA LYS A 38 -9.58 5.91 6.54
C LYS A 38 -9.49 5.62 8.03
N ALA A 39 -10.65 5.46 8.66
CA ALA A 39 -10.77 5.30 10.11
C ALA A 39 -9.88 4.17 10.64
N GLN A 40 -9.92 3.04 9.96
CA GLN A 40 -9.12 1.85 10.25
C GLN A 40 -8.58 1.25 8.96
N ASN A 41 -7.30 0.94 8.92
CA ASN A 41 -6.69 0.16 7.84
C ASN A 41 -6.03 -1.11 8.38
N MET A 42 -5.89 -2.11 7.52
CA MET A 42 -5.14 -3.34 7.78
C MET A 42 -4.15 -3.52 6.63
N SER A 43 -2.87 -3.22 6.87
CA SER A 43 -1.83 -3.33 5.85
C SER A 43 -0.44 -3.40 6.46
N ASN A 44 0.48 -4.13 5.83
CA ASN A 44 1.90 -4.11 6.13
C ASN A 44 2.67 -3.02 5.36
N ASN A 45 2.05 -2.44 4.33
CA ASN A 45 2.62 -1.31 3.60
C ASN A 45 2.32 0.00 4.33
N SER A 46 3.35 0.68 4.79
CA SER A 46 3.22 1.94 5.52
C SER A 46 4.34 2.91 5.20
N VAL A 47 4.11 4.18 5.48
CA VAL A 47 5.10 5.26 5.36
C VAL A 47 5.20 6.04 6.66
N VAL A 48 6.32 6.71 6.86
CA VAL A 48 6.50 7.64 7.98
C VAL A 48 6.00 9.02 7.59
N THR A 49 5.18 9.60 8.46
CA THR A 49 4.62 10.95 8.33
C THR A 49 5.58 12.02 8.85
N LEU A 50 5.34 13.31 8.51
CA LEU A 50 6.16 14.41 9.02
C LEU A 50 6.07 14.55 10.55
N ASP A 51 4.93 14.22 11.14
CA ASP A 51 4.69 14.23 12.59
C ASP A 51 5.28 13.00 13.32
N GLY A 52 6.09 12.19 12.61
CA GLY A 52 6.88 11.10 13.19
C GLY A 52 6.08 9.85 13.55
N GLY A 53 4.93 9.67 12.91
CA GLY A 53 4.12 8.46 13.02
C GLY A 53 4.14 7.63 11.74
N GLU A 54 3.39 6.53 11.71
CA GLU A 54 3.20 5.71 10.51
C GLU A 54 1.73 5.63 10.11
N ILE A 55 1.47 5.64 8.79
CA ILE A 55 0.14 5.41 8.20
C ILE A 55 0.22 4.41 7.06
N GLY A 56 -0.92 3.84 6.69
CA GLY A 56 -1.02 2.98 5.52
C GLY A 56 -0.58 3.67 4.23
N ARG A 57 0.07 2.93 3.33
CA ARG A 57 0.59 3.45 2.06
C ARG A 57 -0.51 4.06 1.18
N ALA A 58 -1.68 3.42 1.11
CA ALA A 58 -2.81 3.93 0.34
C ALA A 58 -3.25 5.32 0.82
N GLN A 59 -3.29 5.58 2.13
CA GLN A 59 -3.66 6.88 2.67
C GLN A 59 -2.58 7.95 2.42
N ALA A 60 -1.32 7.54 2.37
CA ALA A 60 -0.24 8.44 1.94
C ALA A 60 -0.36 8.82 0.45
N LEU A 61 -0.75 7.87 -0.41
CA LEU A 61 -1.05 8.16 -1.81
C LEU A 61 -2.25 9.10 -1.95
N GLN A 62 -3.32 8.86 -1.19
CA GLN A 62 -4.51 9.71 -1.18
C GLN A 62 -4.21 11.13 -0.66
N ALA A 63 -3.32 11.26 0.34
CA ALA A 63 -2.84 12.58 0.77
C ALA A 63 -2.12 13.31 -0.36
N ARG A 64 -1.21 12.63 -1.07
CA ARG A 64 -0.54 13.19 -2.26
C ARG A 64 -1.54 13.57 -3.36
N ALA A 65 -2.60 12.78 -3.56
CA ALA A 65 -3.69 13.11 -4.49
C ALA A 65 -4.38 14.42 -4.13
N CYS A 66 -4.49 14.73 -2.85
CA CYS A 66 -4.99 16.01 -2.32
C CYS A 66 -3.97 17.15 -2.38
N GLY A 67 -2.71 16.89 -2.76
CA GLY A 67 -1.62 17.86 -2.64
C GLY A 67 -1.16 18.08 -1.20
N LEU A 68 -1.40 17.12 -0.30
CA LEU A 68 -1.07 17.18 1.11
C LEU A 68 0.10 16.24 1.46
N GLU A 69 0.87 16.61 2.48
CA GLU A 69 1.79 15.68 3.13
C GLU A 69 1.01 14.62 3.93
N PRO A 70 1.49 13.37 3.96
CA PRO A 70 0.90 12.33 4.80
C PRO A 70 0.88 12.72 6.28
N SER A 71 -0.25 12.52 6.94
CA SER A 71 -0.46 12.79 8.37
C SER A 71 -1.14 11.62 9.06
N VAL A 72 -0.82 11.36 10.31
CA VAL A 72 -1.44 10.31 11.14
C VAL A 72 -2.95 10.49 11.30
N ARG A 73 -3.45 11.71 11.09
CA ARG A 73 -4.88 12.05 11.13
C ARG A 73 -5.70 11.37 10.03
N PHE A 74 -5.08 11.09 8.88
CA PHE A 74 -5.75 10.47 7.74
C PHE A 74 -5.99 8.97 7.90
N ASN A 75 -5.23 8.34 8.82
CA ASN A 75 -5.39 6.92 9.16
C ASN A 75 -5.10 6.71 10.66
N PRO A 76 -6.03 7.10 11.54
CA PRO A 76 -5.80 7.10 12.99
C PRO A 76 -5.61 5.70 13.58
N VAL A 77 -6.14 4.65 12.94
CA VAL A 77 -5.98 3.25 13.38
C VAL A 77 -5.43 2.40 12.24
N LEU A 78 -4.26 1.79 12.47
CA LEU A 78 -3.65 0.86 11.52
C LEU A 78 -3.35 -0.46 12.23
N LEU A 79 -3.79 -1.57 11.64
CA LEU A 79 -3.46 -2.92 12.05
C LEU A 79 -2.40 -3.50 11.11
N LYS A 80 -1.29 -3.97 11.67
CA LYS A 80 -0.20 -4.60 10.90
C LYS A 80 -0.14 -6.09 11.22
N PRO A 81 -0.64 -6.97 10.31
CA PRO A 81 -0.63 -8.41 10.54
C PRO A 81 0.80 -8.95 10.67
N GLY A 82 1.17 -9.41 11.87
CA GLY A 82 2.44 -10.10 12.13
C GLY A 82 2.33 -11.62 12.02
N SER A 83 1.11 -12.15 12.24
CA SER A 83 0.77 -13.57 12.09
C SER A 83 -0.70 -13.72 11.71
N ASP A 84 -1.16 -14.96 11.48
CA ASP A 84 -2.57 -15.24 11.15
C ASP A 84 -3.54 -14.90 12.32
N ARG A 85 -3.03 -14.72 13.53
CA ARG A 85 -3.84 -14.52 14.74
C ARG A 85 -3.56 -13.22 15.49
N ARG A 86 -2.49 -12.51 15.17
CA ARG A 86 -2.05 -11.31 15.90
C ARG A 86 -1.63 -10.21 14.95
N SER A 87 -2.07 -9.01 15.28
CA SER A 87 -1.70 -7.78 14.57
C SER A 87 -1.13 -6.75 15.53
N GLN A 88 -0.13 -6.00 15.11
CA GLN A 88 0.32 -4.82 15.84
C GLN A 88 -0.72 -3.72 15.65
N LEU A 89 -1.24 -3.21 16.76
CA LEU A 89 -2.16 -2.06 16.77
C LEU A 89 -1.34 -0.77 16.80
N VAL A 90 -1.54 0.04 15.79
CA VAL A 90 -0.95 1.37 15.65
C VAL A 90 -2.06 2.42 15.79
N VAL A 91 -1.93 3.32 16.75
CA VAL A 91 -2.88 4.39 17.00
C VAL A 91 -2.17 5.73 16.84
N ARG A 92 -2.73 6.61 15.98
CA ARG A 92 -2.08 7.87 15.60
C ARG A 92 -0.60 7.70 15.24
N GLY A 93 -0.33 6.69 14.43
CA GLY A 93 1.00 6.43 13.90
C GLY A 93 1.99 5.81 14.88
N ARG A 94 1.59 5.45 16.10
CA ARG A 94 2.46 4.80 17.09
C ARG A 94 1.94 3.43 17.47
N ALA A 95 2.84 2.45 17.50
CA ALA A 95 2.51 1.11 17.98
C ALA A 95 2.17 1.18 19.48
N VAL A 96 1.00 0.68 19.85
CA VAL A 96 0.51 0.71 21.24
C VAL A 96 0.35 -0.67 21.85
N ASP A 97 0.06 -1.70 21.03
CA ASP A 97 -0.17 -3.05 21.51
C ASP A 97 -0.01 -4.08 20.38
N THR A 98 0.04 -5.36 20.75
CA THR A 98 -0.07 -6.49 19.83
C THR A 98 -1.33 -7.27 20.18
N VAL A 99 -2.37 -7.10 19.37
CA VAL A 99 -3.72 -7.58 19.67
C VAL A 99 -4.11 -8.80 18.85
N GLY A 100 -4.81 -9.74 19.49
CA GLY A 100 -5.63 -10.72 18.81
C GLY A 100 -7.03 -10.16 18.54
N ALA A 101 -7.82 -10.85 17.71
CA ALA A 101 -9.16 -10.39 17.37
C ALA A 101 -10.05 -10.10 18.60
N ARG A 102 -9.93 -10.92 19.67
CA ARG A 102 -10.69 -10.74 20.91
C ARG A 102 -10.23 -9.54 21.74
N ASP A 103 -8.92 -9.28 21.77
CA ASP A 103 -8.35 -8.20 22.58
C ASP A 103 -8.60 -6.83 21.94
N TYR A 104 -8.66 -6.77 20.60
CA TYR A 104 -9.02 -5.58 19.84
C TYR A 104 -10.37 -4.99 20.30
N PHE A 105 -11.32 -5.81 20.70
CA PHE A 105 -12.62 -5.36 21.22
C PHE A 105 -12.54 -4.52 22.50
N ARG A 106 -11.48 -4.66 23.29
CA ARG A 106 -11.30 -3.89 24.55
C ARG A 106 -10.99 -2.41 24.27
N HIS A 107 -10.24 -2.14 23.20
CA HIS A 107 -9.85 -0.77 22.81
C HIS A 107 -10.96 -0.01 22.05
N ARG A 108 -12.02 -0.68 21.68
CA ARG A 108 -13.00 -0.20 20.72
C ARG A 108 -13.67 1.12 21.07
N ARG A 109 -14.05 1.34 22.32
CA ARG A 109 -14.75 2.57 22.74
C ARG A 109 -13.81 3.77 22.58
N GLU A 110 -12.57 3.63 22.98
CA GLU A 110 -11.55 4.66 22.87
C GLU A 110 -11.20 4.93 21.40
N LEU A 111 -11.05 3.86 20.61
CA LEU A 111 -10.80 3.97 19.17
C LEU A 111 -11.97 4.64 18.43
N ARG A 112 -13.22 4.37 18.82
CA ARG A 112 -14.39 5.05 18.24
C ARG A 112 -14.35 6.55 18.53
N ALA A 113 -14.16 6.93 19.78
CA ALA A 113 -14.09 8.34 20.18
C ALA A 113 -12.94 9.08 19.46
N LEU A 114 -11.79 8.41 19.30
CA LEU A 114 -10.67 8.94 18.54
C LEU A 114 -11.02 9.17 17.07
N VAL A 115 -11.59 8.15 16.42
CA VAL A 115 -11.96 8.21 14.99
C VAL A 115 -12.97 9.31 14.72
N ASP A 116 -14.02 9.40 15.55
CA ASP A 116 -15.06 10.42 15.43
C ASP A 116 -14.49 11.84 15.63
N ALA A 117 -13.57 12.00 16.60
CA ALA A 117 -12.91 13.28 16.84
C ALA A 117 -11.98 13.71 15.69
N GLU A 118 -11.20 12.77 15.12
CA GLU A 118 -10.33 13.08 13.99
C GLU A 118 -11.13 13.44 12.73
N LEU A 119 -12.20 12.70 12.43
CA LEU A 119 -13.08 13.02 11.29
C LEU A 119 -13.73 14.39 11.47
N ALA A 120 -14.24 14.70 12.67
CA ALA A 120 -14.82 16.00 12.98
C ALA A 120 -13.81 17.15 12.81
N ALA A 121 -12.57 16.96 13.26
CA ALA A 121 -11.50 17.93 13.11
C ALA A 121 -11.13 18.16 11.63
N LEU A 122 -11.03 17.09 10.83
CA LEU A 122 -10.78 17.21 9.38
C LEU A 122 -11.93 17.91 8.65
N ARG A 123 -13.18 17.60 8.98
CA ARG A 123 -14.37 18.29 8.40
C ARG A 123 -14.45 19.78 8.78
N ALA A 124 -13.87 20.19 9.89
CA ALA A 124 -13.78 21.60 10.24
C ALA A 124 -12.68 22.34 9.49
N GLU A 125 -11.61 21.64 9.12
CA GLU A 125 -10.42 22.21 8.47
C GLU A 125 -10.53 22.23 6.95
N PHE A 126 -11.06 21.15 6.34
CA PHE A 126 -11.16 20.96 4.89
C PHE A 126 -12.59 21.20 4.40
N ASP A 127 -12.71 21.59 3.13
CA ASP A 127 -14.03 21.75 2.51
C ASP A 127 -14.70 20.40 2.27
N VAL A 128 -13.91 19.40 1.86
CA VAL A 128 -14.39 18.03 1.61
C VAL A 128 -13.49 17.01 2.31
N VAL A 129 -14.10 15.98 2.90
CA VAL A 129 -13.40 14.78 3.39
C VAL A 129 -13.93 13.56 2.65
N ILE A 130 -13.06 12.86 1.94
CA ILE A 130 -13.39 11.58 1.29
C ILE A 130 -12.92 10.45 2.21
N CYS A 131 -13.91 9.74 2.76
CA CYS A 131 -13.67 8.62 3.66
C CYS A 131 -13.58 7.31 2.86
N GLU A 132 -12.71 6.42 3.28
CA GLU A 132 -12.58 5.06 2.73
C GLU A 132 -12.99 4.03 3.76
N GLY A 133 -13.85 3.09 3.35
CA GLY A 133 -14.22 1.92 4.14
C GLY A 133 -13.12 0.85 4.17
N ALA A 134 -13.27 -0.13 5.05
CA ALA A 134 -12.37 -1.28 5.16
C ALA A 134 -13.14 -2.59 4.93
N GLY A 135 -12.60 -3.51 4.09
CA GLY A 135 -13.30 -4.74 3.74
C GLY A 135 -14.65 -4.45 3.07
N SER A 136 -15.71 -5.08 3.57
CA SER A 136 -17.07 -4.91 3.09
C SER A 136 -18.03 -4.50 4.23
N PRO A 137 -18.99 -3.59 4.00
CA PRO A 137 -20.05 -3.31 4.96
C PRO A 137 -20.96 -4.52 5.20
N ALA A 138 -20.97 -5.50 4.29
CA ALA A 138 -21.75 -6.74 4.39
C ALA A 138 -21.20 -7.73 5.44
N GLU A 139 -20.08 -7.46 6.08
CA GLU A 139 -19.55 -8.27 7.19
C GLU A 139 -20.35 -8.00 8.47
N ILE A 140 -21.64 -8.39 8.46
CA ILE A 140 -22.61 -8.10 9.55
C ILE A 140 -22.21 -8.69 10.89
N ASN A 141 -21.44 -9.77 10.90
CA ASN A 141 -20.83 -10.36 12.11
C ASN A 141 -19.85 -9.40 12.81
N LEU A 142 -19.28 -8.43 12.07
CA LEU A 142 -18.39 -7.40 12.60
C LEU A 142 -19.09 -6.05 12.80
N ARG A 143 -20.38 -5.91 12.40
CA ARG A 143 -21.13 -4.65 12.42
C ARG A 143 -21.08 -3.95 13.77
N ALA A 144 -21.29 -4.70 14.84
CA ALA A 144 -21.22 -4.16 16.20
C ALA A 144 -19.84 -3.55 16.53
N THR A 145 -18.76 -3.86 15.83
CA THR A 145 -17.38 -3.41 16.06
C THR A 145 -16.84 -2.53 14.95
N ASP A 146 -17.62 -2.30 13.91
CA ASP A 146 -17.22 -1.56 12.73
C ASP A 146 -16.90 -0.09 13.05
N LEU A 147 -15.69 0.32 12.75
CA LEU A 147 -15.18 1.69 12.88
C LEU A 147 -15.09 2.40 11.53
N ALA A 148 -15.12 1.67 10.42
CA ALA A 148 -14.67 2.16 9.12
C ALA A 148 -15.77 2.22 8.04
N ASN A 149 -16.83 1.40 8.16
CA ASN A 149 -17.92 1.35 7.19
C ASN A 149 -19.19 1.99 7.76
N MET A 150 -20.25 1.19 7.93
CA MET A 150 -21.57 1.69 8.39
C MET A 150 -21.51 2.28 9.79
N GLY A 151 -20.60 1.80 10.64
CA GLY A 151 -20.36 2.41 11.94
C GLY A 151 -19.90 3.87 11.83
N LEU A 152 -18.95 4.17 10.95
CA LEU A 152 -18.50 5.53 10.68
C LEU A 152 -19.60 6.35 9.99
N ALA A 153 -20.24 5.76 8.96
CA ALA A 153 -21.29 6.44 8.22
C ALA A 153 -22.44 6.89 9.12
N ARG A 154 -22.85 6.06 10.05
CA ARG A 154 -23.91 6.39 11.03
C ARG A 154 -23.51 7.48 12.01
N SER A 155 -22.31 7.37 12.60
CA SER A 155 -21.86 8.35 13.60
C SER A 155 -21.69 9.75 13.01
N ALA A 156 -21.28 9.84 11.74
CA ALA A 156 -20.94 11.10 11.09
C ALA A 156 -22.00 11.58 10.05
N GLY A 157 -23.08 10.80 9.84
CA GLY A 157 -24.14 11.12 8.88
C GLY A 157 -23.63 11.13 7.43
N LEU A 158 -22.79 10.17 7.05
CA LEU A 158 -22.16 10.16 5.73
C LEU A 158 -23.03 9.42 4.69
N PRO A 159 -23.20 9.99 3.48
CA PRO A 159 -23.64 9.21 2.33
C PRO A 159 -22.57 8.18 1.95
N VAL A 160 -23.00 7.01 1.50
CA VAL A 160 -22.12 5.90 1.16
C VAL A 160 -22.30 5.52 -0.30
N LEU A 161 -21.19 5.44 -1.03
CA LEU A 161 -21.12 4.81 -2.36
C LEU A 161 -20.43 3.44 -2.23
N VAL A 162 -21.05 2.41 -2.81
CA VAL A 162 -20.50 1.05 -2.79
C VAL A 162 -19.89 0.71 -4.13
N VAL A 163 -18.59 0.39 -4.12
CA VAL A 163 -17.83 -0.03 -5.30
C VAL A 163 -17.88 -1.55 -5.44
N GLY A 164 -18.26 -2.04 -6.61
CA GLY A 164 -18.24 -3.46 -6.97
C GLY A 164 -17.22 -3.75 -8.05
N ASP A 165 -16.47 -4.86 -7.89
CA ASP A 165 -15.52 -5.38 -8.88
C ASP A 165 -16.24 -6.30 -9.86
N ILE A 166 -16.27 -5.94 -11.16
CA ILE A 166 -16.93 -6.77 -12.19
C ILE A 166 -15.98 -7.80 -12.81
N ASP A 167 -14.67 -7.60 -12.73
CA ASP A 167 -13.67 -8.48 -13.35
C ASP A 167 -13.72 -9.91 -12.79
N ARG A 168 -14.15 -10.07 -11.54
CA ARG A 168 -14.34 -11.36 -10.87
C ARG A 168 -15.71 -12.02 -11.15
N GLY A 169 -16.60 -11.33 -11.85
CA GLY A 169 -17.98 -11.77 -12.08
C GLY A 169 -18.91 -11.56 -10.88
N GLY A 170 -20.24 -11.63 -11.12
CA GLY A 170 -21.26 -11.57 -10.09
C GLY A 170 -21.47 -10.18 -9.46
N VAL A 171 -21.00 -9.10 -10.05
CA VAL A 171 -21.02 -7.75 -9.46
C VAL A 171 -22.43 -7.29 -9.07
N LEU A 172 -23.44 -7.58 -9.89
CA LEU A 172 -24.84 -7.18 -9.60
C LEU A 172 -25.37 -7.87 -8.34
N ALA A 173 -25.05 -9.17 -8.18
CA ALA A 173 -25.40 -9.93 -6.98
C ALA A 173 -24.63 -9.42 -5.76
N HIS A 174 -23.34 -9.07 -5.91
CA HIS A 174 -22.53 -8.51 -4.83
C HIS A 174 -23.09 -7.15 -4.36
N LEU A 175 -23.43 -6.25 -5.28
CA LEU A 175 -24.00 -4.93 -4.95
C LEU A 175 -25.35 -5.07 -4.27
N PHE A 176 -26.26 -5.88 -4.84
CA PHE A 176 -27.56 -6.16 -4.27
C PHE A 176 -27.43 -6.82 -2.88
N GLY A 177 -26.65 -7.88 -2.77
CA GLY A 177 -26.45 -8.62 -1.53
C GLY A 177 -25.83 -7.77 -0.43
N THR A 178 -24.85 -6.92 -0.78
CA THR A 178 -24.23 -5.99 0.16
C THR A 178 -25.26 -5.05 0.78
N LEU A 179 -26.18 -4.51 -0.03
CA LEU A 179 -27.26 -3.67 0.48
C LEU A 179 -28.29 -4.47 1.28
N ALA A 180 -28.74 -5.60 0.73
CA ALA A 180 -29.87 -6.36 1.28
C ALA A 180 -29.61 -6.98 2.65
N ILE A 181 -28.33 -7.32 2.97
CA ILE A 181 -27.96 -7.95 4.24
C ILE A 181 -27.88 -6.96 5.41
N LEU A 182 -27.80 -5.65 5.12
CA LEU A 182 -27.66 -4.60 6.13
C LEU A 182 -28.97 -4.32 6.85
N GLU A 183 -28.85 -3.81 8.08
CA GLU A 183 -29.99 -3.28 8.83
C GLU A 183 -30.66 -2.09 8.09
N PRO A 184 -31.99 -1.87 8.23
CA PRO A 184 -32.70 -0.82 7.49
C PRO A 184 -32.06 0.57 7.61
N GLU A 185 -31.58 0.91 8.78
CA GLU A 185 -30.95 2.22 9.03
C GLU A 185 -29.58 2.37 8.36
N ASP A 186 -28.84 1.28 8.18
CA ASP A 186 -27.59 1.27 7.42
C ASP A 186 -27.87 1.35 5.92
N GLN A 187 -28.92 0.67 5.45
CA GLN A 187 -29.38 0.74 4.05
C GLN A 187 -29.70 2.17 3.60
N GLN A 188 -30.27 3.00 4.50
CA GLN A 188 -30.62 4.40 4.21
C GLN A 188 -29.40 5.26 3.88
N LEU A 189 -28.22 4.89 4.31
CA LEU A 189 -26.98 5.64 4.06
C LEU A 189 -26.33 5.26 2.73
N ILE A 190 -26.67 4.10 2.14
CA ILE A 190 -26.14 3.70 0.83
C ILE A 190 -26.94 4.41 -0.25
N CYS A 191 -26.29 5.36 -0.93
CA CYS A 191 -26.92 6.27 -1.88
C CYS A 191 -26.67 5.90 -3.35
N GLY A 192 -25.77 4.99 -3.64
CA GLY A 192 -25.49 4.57 -5.00
C GLY A 192 -24.36 3.56 -5.12
N PHE A 193 -24.16 3.12 -6.35
CA PHE A 193 -23.17 2.12 -6.70
C PHE A 193 -22.18 2.65 -7.73
N ILE A 194 -20.97 2.09 -7.73
CA ILE A 194 -19.94 2.25 -8.76
C ILE A 194 -19.51 0.85 -9.19
N VAL A 195 -19.56 0.58 -10.49
CA VAL A 195 -18.98 -0.64 -11.06
C VAL A 195 -17.54 -0.33 -11.50
N ASN A 196 -16.59 -1.12 -11.04
CA ASN A 196 -15.18 -0.91 -11.32
C ASN A 196 -14.57 -2.07 -12.11
N LYS A 197 -13.46 -1.81 -12.80
CA LYS A 197 -12.68 -2.78 -13.59
C LYS A 197 -13.48 -3.38 -14.77
N PHE A 198 -14.34 -2.59 -15.38
CA PHE A 198 -15.16 -3.05 -16.51
C PHE A 198 -14.33 -3.23 -17.79
N ARG A 199 -14.52 -4.36 -18.47
CA ARG A 199 -13.95 -4.63 -19.79
C ARG A 199 -15.07 -4.88 -20.79
N GLY A 200 -15.10 -4.15 -21.90
CA GLY A 200 -16.08 -4.32 -22.96
C GLY A 200 -16.97 -3.11 -23.18
N ASP A 201 -18.16 -3.36 -23.77
CA ASP A 201 -19.14 -2.31 -24.07
C ASP A 201 -20.10 -2.08 -22.88
N PRO A 202 -20.10 -0.90 -22.25
CA PRO A 202 -20.97 -0.58 -21.11
C PRO A 202 -22.48 -0.68 -21.46
N GLU A 203 -22.86 -0.52 -22.73
CA GLU A 203 -24.26 -0.61 -23.15
C GLU A 203 -24.84 -2.03 -22.94
N LEU A 204 -23.98 -3.05 -23.01
CA LEU A 204 -24.41 -4.43 -22.71
C LEU A 204 -24.68 -4.66 -21.22
N LEU A 205 -24.10 -3.86 -20.33
CA LEU A 205 -24.32 -3.93 -18.89
C LEU A 205 -25.55 -3.14 -18.46
N ARG A 206 -25.95 -2.11 -19.21
CA ARG A 206 -27.04 -1.17 -18.90
C ARG A 206 -28.33 -1.86 -18.42
N PRO A 207 -28.91 -2.87 -19.11
CA PRO A 207 -30.13 -3.50 -18.64
C PRO A 207 -30.02 -4.13 -17.24
N GLY A 208 -28.84 -4.66 -16.91
CA GLY A 208 -28.56 -5.19 -15.57
C GLY A 208 -28.48 -4.10 -14.51
N LEU A 209 -27.89 -2.95 -14.83
CA LEU A 209 -27.80 -1.79 -13.94
C LEU A 209 -29.18 -1.15 -13.71
N ASP A 210 -30.00 -1.03 -14.76
CA ASP A 210 -31.37 -0.54 -14.67
C ASP A 210 -32.21 -1.45 -13.75
N ARG A 211 -32.06 -2.77 -13.92
CA ARG A 211 -32.73 -3.73 -13.05
C ARG A 211 -32.27 -3.67 -11.60
N LEU A 212 -30.97 -3.46 -11.38
CA LEU A 212 -30.44 -3.26 -10.03
C LEU A 212 -31.02 -1.99 -9.39
N ALA A 213 -31.11 -0.90 -10.14
CA ALA A 213 -31.69 0.36 -9.68
C ALA A 213 -33.20 0.21 -9.35
N GLU A 214 -33.96 -0.50 -10.17
CA GLU A 214 -35.37 -0.82 -9.88
C GLU A 214 -35.55 -1.63 -8.58
N LEU A 215 -34.67 -2.63 -8.38
CA LEU A 215 -34.73 -3.51 -7.21
C LEU A 215 -34.32 -2.81 -5.91
N THR A 216 -33.39 -1.88 -5.99
CA THR A 216 -32.73 -1.27 -4.83
C THR A 216 -33.14 0.16 -4.56
N GLY A 217 -33.64 0.87 -5.57
CA GLY A 217 -33.84 2.32 -5.52
C GLY A 217 -32.52 3.13 -5.50
N ARG A 218 -31.39 2.51 -5.82
CA ARG A 218 -30.07 3.15 -5.82
C ARG A 218 -29.51 3.20 -7.23
N PRO A 219 -29.12 4.37 -7.73
CA PRO A 219 -28.51 4.49 -9.05
C PRO A 219 -27.10 3.90 -9.07
N THR A 220 -26.66 3.42 -10.24
CA THR A 220 -25.24 3.24 -10.52
C THR A 220 -24.70 4.55 -11.07
N LEU A 221 -23.81 5.20 -10.32
CA LEU A 221 -23.24 6.51 -10.64
C LEU A 221 -22.12 6.46 -11.67
N GLY A 222 -21.64 5.28 -12.01
CA GLY A 222 -20.66 5.11 -13.05
C GLY A 222 -20.17 3.68 -13.22
N VAL A 223 -19.61 3.44 -14.40
CA VAL A 223 -18.94 2.19 -14.78
C VAL A 223 -17.52 2.57 -15.18
N LEU A 224 -16.56 2.27 -14.32
CA LEU A 224 -15.15 2.60 -14.53
C LEU A 224 -14.49 1.51 -15.37
N PRO A 225 -13.84 1.86 -16.48
CA PRO A 225 -13.12 0.89 -17.29
C PRO A 225 -11.92 0.31 -16.54
N TYR A 226 -11.53 -0.89 -16.92
CA TYR A 226 -10.26 -1.45 -16.49
C TYR A 226 -9.11 -0.65 -17.12
N ALA A 227 -8.37 0.06 -16.30
CA ALA A 227 -7.26 0.90 -16.75
C ALA A 227 -5.94 0.15 -16.51
N ASP A 228 -5.45 -0.47 -17.54
CA ASP A 228 -4.19 -1.20 -17.52
C ASP A 228 -2.97 -0.33 -17.20
N GLU A 229 -3.05 0.97 -17.46
CA GLU A 229 -1.99 1.94 -17.17
C GLU A 229 -1.83 2.23 -15.68
N LEU A 230 -2.82 1.88 -14.87
CA LEU A 230 -2.79 2.09 -13.43
C LEU A 230 -2.06 0.94 -12.74
N TRP A 231 -0.93 1.26 -12.11
CA TRP A 231 -0.13 0.30 -11.34
C TRP A 231 0.42 0.91 -10.05
N LEU A 232 -0.29 1.91 -9.54
CA LEU A 232 0.05 2.67 -8.34
C LEU A 232 0.25 1.81 -7.11
N ASP A 233 0.94 2.40 -6.15
CA ASP A 233 1.28 1.90 -4.82
C ASP A 233 0.24 0.88 -4.31
N ALA A 234 0.60 -0.40 -4.27
CA ALA A 234 -0.30 -1.46 -3.83
C ALA A 234 -0.74 -1.21 -2.38
N GLU A 235 -2.06 -1.20 -2.16
CA GLU A 235 -2.64 -1.03 -0.82
C GLU A 235 -2.21 -2.17 0.10
N ASP A 236 -2.23 -3.40 -0.44
CA ASP A 236 -1.91 -4.61 0.31
C ASP A 236 -0.88 -5.47 -0.42
N SER A 237 0.13 -5.89 0.33
CA SER A 237 1.16 -6.82 -0.16
C SER A 237 0.66 -8.27 -0.27
N LEU A 238 -0.50 -8.60 0.32
CA LEU A 238 -1.06 -9.96 0.31
C LEU A 238 -1.64 -10.36 -1.05
N GLY A 239 -2.01 -9.37 -1.88
CA GLY A 239 -2.54 -9.59 -3.23
C GLY A 239 -1.50 -9.72 -4.34
N VAL A 240 -0.20 -9.70 -4.00
CA VAL A 240 0.87 -9.83 -4.99
C VAL A 240 1.04 -11.29 -5.40
N ASP A 241 0.71 -11.62 -6.64
CA ASP A 241 0.90 -12.97 -7.18
C ASP A 241 2.38 -13.26 -7.47
N ALA A 242 2.78 -14.51 -7.25
CA ALA A 242 4.08 -14.99 -7.70
C ALA A 242 4.15 -14.93 -9.25
N ASP A 243 5.32 -14.59 -9.77
CA ASP A 243 5.60 -14.35 -11.20
C ASP A 243 4.90 -13.14 -11.83
N ALA A 244 4.13 -12.35 -11.04
CA ALA A 244 3.55 -11.11 -11.54
C ALA A 244 4.62 -10.06 -11.85
N PRO A 245 4.49 -9.32 -12.97
CA PRO A 245 5.33 -8.16 -13.22
C PRO A 245 4.97 -7.02 -12.24
N VAL A 246 5.97 -6.23 -11.89
CA VAL A 246 5.78 -4.96 -11.18
C VAL A 246 5.69 -3.85 -12.22
N GLY A 247 4.59 -3.12 -12.20
CA GLY A 247 4.35 -2.07 -13.19
C GLY A 247 4.28 -2.57 -14.64
N ARG A 248 4.59 -1.69 -15.58
CA ARG A 248 4.64 -1.99 -17.01
C ARG A 248 6.05 -1.77 -17.54
N PRO A 249 6.79 -2.83 -17.84
CA PRO A 249 8.11 -2.71 -18.43
C PRO A 249 8.05 -1.91 -19.74
N ARG A 250 8.85 -0.84 -19.83
CA ARG A 250 9.00 -0.04 -21.04
C ARG A 250 10.26 -0.44 -21.80
N PRO A 251 10.29 -0.34 -23.13
CA PRO A 251 11.46 -0.66 -23.93
C PRO A 251 12.73 0.04 -23.40
N PRO A 252 13.90 -0.61 -23.44
CA PRO A 252 15.16 -0.01 -23.00
C PRO A 252 15.54 1.19 -23.87
N ALA A 253 16.16 2.20 -23.25
CA ALA A 253 16.82 3.29 -23.96
C ALA A 253 18.08 2.81 -24.72
N GLY A 254 18.71 1.74 -24.23
CA GLY A 254 19.81 1.05 -24.90
C GLY A 254 19.33 -0.20 -25.67
N THR A 255 20.20 -1.22 -25.75
CA THR A 255 19.94 -2.46 -26.49
C THR A 255 19.61 -3.64 -25.59
N GLU A 256 19.82 -3.54 -24.28
CA GLU A 256 19.63 -4.63 -23.33
C GLU A 256 18.66 -4.26 -22.21
N TRP A 257 17.96 -5.27 -21.73
CA TRP A 257 17.15 -5.19 -20.51
C TRP A 257 17.99 -5.50 -19.28
N LEU A 258 17.59 -4.89 -18.17
CA LEU A 258 18.01 -5.25 -16.81
C LEU A 258 16.84 -5.97 -16.11
N THR A 259 17.02 -7.24 -15.77
CA THR A 259 15.99 -8.07 -15.15
C THR A 259 16.14 -8.08 -13.64
N VAL A 260 15.04 -7.83 -12.91
CA VAL A 260 15.03 -7.78 -11.45
C VAL A 260 14.05 -8.82 -10.90
N ALA A 261 14.55 -9.73 -10.07
CA ALA A 261 13.75 -10.66 -9.30
C ALA A 261 13.56 -10.13 -7.87
N ALA A 262 12.36 -9.72 -7.52
CA ALA A 262 11.99 -9.33 -6.16
C ALA A 262 11.41 -10.54 -5.43
N VAL A 263 12.02 -10.95 -4.31
CA VAL A 263 11.57 -12.14 -3.58
C VAL A 263 10.24 -11.86 -2.90
N ARG A 264 9.22 -12.67 -3.20
CA ARG A 264 7.89 -12.57 -2.59
C ARG A 264 7.89 -13.28 -1.24
N LEU A 265 8.22 -12.54 -0.19
CA LEU A 265 8.16 -13.05 1.18
C LEU A 265 6.71 -13.24 1.65
N PRO A 266 6.39 -14.24 2.49
CA PRO A 266 5.05 -14.44 3.05
C PRO A 266 4.51 -13.24 3.84
N ARG A 267 5.37 -12.53 4.53
CA ARG A 267 5.04 -11.33 5.33
C ARG A 267 5.76 -10.09 4.80
N ILE A 268 5.86 -10.00 3.48
CA ILE A 268 6.44 -8.82 2.82
C ILE A 268 5.81 -7.53 3.35
N SER A 269 6.65 -6.53 3.59
CA SER A 269 6.22 -5.17 3.92
C SER A 269 6.89 -4.17 2.99
N ASN A 270 6.18 -3.09 2.69
CA ASN A 270 6.63 -2.04 1.78
C ASN A 270 7.07 -2.59 0.40
N SER A 271 6.22 -3.45 -0.18
CA SER A 271 6.40 -4.01 -1.53
C SER A 271 6.65 -2.95 -2.60
N THR A 272 6.25 -1.71 -2.33
CA THR A 272 6.40 -0.54 -3.21
C THR A 272 7.86 -0.08 -3.39
N ASP A 273 8.81 -0.54 -2.58
CA ASP A 273 10.22 -0.18 -2.73
C ASP A 273 10.78 -0.58 -4.12
N VAL A 274 10.28 -1.66 -4.72
CA VAL A 274 10.72 -2.12 -6.04
C VAL A 274 10.01 -1.42 -7.20
N GLU A 275 8.91 -0.70 -6.95
CA GLU A 275 8.17 0.02 -7.99
C GLU A 275 8.99 1.13 -8.64
N ALA A 276 9.87 1.78 -7.87
CA ALA A 276 10.77 2.80 -8.40
C ALA A 276 11.72 2.23 -9.47
N LEU A 277 12.13 0.96 -9.36
CA LEU A 277 12.89 0.26 -10.39
C LEU A 277 12.06 0.03 -11.66
N ALA A 278 10.79 -0.34 -11.50
CA ALA A 278 9.87 -0.55 -12.61
C ALA A 278 9.52 0.76 -13.36
N CYS A 279 9.80 1.92 -12.79
CA CYS A 279 9.69 3.21 -13.47
C CYS A 279 10.75 3.41 -14.56
N GLU A 280 11.88 2.70 -14.51
CA GLU A 280 12.96 2.89 -15.47
C GLU A 280 12.73 2.13 -16.78
N PRO A 281 12.88 2.77 -17.95
CA PRO A 281 12.88 2.07 -19.23
C PRO A 281 13.99 1.01 -19.30
N GLY A 282 13.66 -0.16 -19.81
CA GLY A 282 14.61 -1.27 -19.89
C GLY A 282 14.81 -2.03 -18.57
N VAL A 283 14.12 -1.68 -17.49
CA VAL A 283 14.13 -2.46 -16.25
C VAL A 283 12.85 -3.28 -16.16
N ALA A 284 12.98 -4.60 -16.08
CA ALA A 284 11.86 -5.53 -15.93
C ALA A 284 11.88 -6.14 -14.53
N VAL A 285 10.95 -5.71 -13.67
CA VAL A 285 10.82 -6.20 -12.29
C VAL A 285 9.72 -7.25 -12.21
N ARG A 286 9.99 -8.34 -11.50
CA ARG A 286 9.04 -9.44 -11.30
C ARG A 286 9.09 -9.97 -9.88
N TRP A 287 7.95 -10.30 -9.30
CA TRP A 287 7.87 -11.03 -8.05
C TRP A 287 8.21 -12.50 -8.26
N VAL A 288 9.01 -13.07 -7.35
CA VAL A 288 9.52 -14.43 -7.47
C VAL A 288 9.41 -15.15 -6.12
N ALA A 289 8.89 -16.38 -6.14
CA ALA A 289 8.81 -17.26 -4.97
C ALA A 289 9.62 -18.56 -5.13
N GLU A 290 10.21 -18.80 -6.33
CA GLU A 290 10.94 -20.03 -6.65
C GLU A 290 12.44 -19.76 -6.83
N PRO A 291 13.33 -20.62 -6.27
CA PRO A 291 14.79 -20.47 -6.40
C PRO A 291 15.30 -20.42 -7.85
N SER A 292 14.70 -21.21 -8.74
CA SER A 292 15.08 -21.29 -10.15
C SER A 292 14.99 -19.95 -10.89
N ARG A 293 14.04 -19.10 -10.47
CA ARG A 293 13.82 -17.79 -11.09
C ARG A 293 14.84 -16.72 -10.66
N LEU A 294 15.63 -17.00 -9.62
CA LEU A 294 16.69 -16.07 -9.15
C LEU A 294 17.96 -16.16 -10.01
N ALA A 295 18.21 -17.30 -10.63
CA ALA A 295 19.43 -17.56 -11.38
C ALA A 295 19.59 -16.64 -12.61
N ASP A 296 18.47 -16.40 -13.32
CA ASP A 296 18.46 -15.66 -14.57
C ASP A 296 18.28 -14.13 -14.39
N ALA A 297 18.11 -13.65 -13.15
CA ALA A 297 17.97 -12.24 -12.88
C ALA A 297 19.32 -11.51 -12.81
N ASP A 298 19.37 -10.30 -13.31
CA ASP A 298 20.55 -9.43 -13.19
C ASP A 298 20.69 -8.89 -11.76
N LEU A 299 19.58 -8.59 -11.10
CA LEU A 299 19.50 -8.14 -9.72
C LEU A 299 18.46 -8.97 -8.95
N VAL A 300 18.80 -9.41 -7.75
CA VAL A 300 17.83 -9.96 -6.79
C VAL A 300 17.58 -8.96 -5.67
N VAL A 301 16.31 -8.67 -5.38
CA VAL A 301 15.90 -7.83 -4.26
C VAL A 301 15.24 -8.69 -3.19
N LEU A 302 15.77 -8.64 -1.97
CA LEU A 302 15.16 -9.18 -0.76
C LEU A 302 14.48 -8.04 -0.03
N PRO A 303 13.15 -7.93 -0.10
CA PRO A 303 12.42 -6.75 0.38
C PRO A 303 12.22 -6.77 1.90
N GLY A 304 11.54 -5.74 2.41
CA GLY A 304 11.14 -5.66 3.81
C GLY A 304 10.19 -6.80 4.23
N SER A 305 10.24 -7.13 5.50
CA SER A 305 9.36 -8.12 6.12
C SER A 305 8.82 -7.61 7.45
N LYS A 306 7.53 -7.95 7.74
CA LYS A 306 6.93 -7.73 9.06
C LYS A 306 7.26 -8.87 10.04
N ALA A 307 7.84 -9.95 9.56
CA ALA A 307 8.16 -11.13 10.36
C ALA A 307 9.52 -11.71 9.93
N THR A 308 10.58 -10.94 10.18
CA THR A 308 11.95 -11.20 9.67
C THR A 308 12.44 -12.62 9.92
N VAL A 309 12.28 -13.13 11.15
CA VAL A 309 12.76 -14.47 11.52
C VAL A 309 11.96 -15.57 10.81
N SER A 310 10.63 -15.46 10.78
CA SER A 310 9.81 -16.50 10.13
C SER A 310 9.96 -16.50 8.62
N ASP A 311 10.15 -15.33 8.01
CA ASP A 311 10.41 -15.23 6.56
C ASP A 311 11.81 -15.72 6.21
N LEU A 312 12.82 -15.52 7.07
CA LEU A 312 14.14 -16.11 6.92
C LEU A 312 14.09 -17.66 6.95
N GLU A 313 13.29 -18.23 7.85
CA GLU A 313 13.07 -19.69 7.89
C GLU A 313 12.34 -20.18 6.63
N TRP A 314 11.40 -19.36 6.10
CA TRP A 314 10.73 -19.67 4.85
C TRP A 314 11.72 -19.67 3.67
N LEU A 315 12.65 -18.70 3.59
CA LEU A 315 13.71 -18.66 2.56
C LEU A 315 14.55 -19.96 2.58
N ARG A 316 14.90 -20.44 3.77
CA ARG A 316 15.67 -21.69 3.93
C ARG A 316 14.88 -22.91 3.49
N ARG A 317 13.65 -23.06 3.98
CA ARG A 317 12.80 -24.22 3.62
C ARG A 317 12.48 -24.33 2.15
N ASN A 318 12.44 -23.21 1.43
CA ASN A 318 12.12 -23.17 0.02
C ASN A 318 13.36 -23.12 -0.90
N GLY A 319 14.58 -23.28 -0.36
CA GLY A 319 15.82 -23.28 -1.14
C GLY A 319 16.24 -21.91 -1.70
N ILE A 320 15.53 -20.84 -1.34
CA ILE A 320 15.88 -19.47 -1.79
C ILE A 320 17.18 -19.02 -1.11
N ALA A 321 17.39 -19.40 0.15
CA ALA A 321 18.63 -19.09 0.87
C ALA A 321 19.87 -19.66 0.17
N ASP A 322 19.80 -20.89 -0.30
CA ASP A 322 20.89 -21.55 -1.04
C ASP A 322 21.12 -20.88 -2.41
N ALA A 323 20.03 -20.50 -3.10
CA ALA A 323 20.13 -19.75 -4.36
C ALA A 323 20.77 -18.37 -4.18
N LEU A 324 20.46 -17.66 -3.08
CA LEU A 324 21.08 -16.39 -2.73
C LEU A 324 22.57 -16.56 -2.42
N ALA A 325 22.93 -17.61 -1.67
CA ALA A 325 24.33 -17.92 -1.35
C ALA A 325 25.14 -18.27 -2.61
N ALA A 326 24.61 -19.09 -3.49
CA ALA A 326 25.24 -19.43 -4.77
C ALA A 326 25.41 -18.19 -5.65
N ARG A 327 24.39 -17.31 -5.71
CA ARG A 327 24.45 -16.05 -6.43
C ARG A 327 25.52 -15.11 -5.87
N ALA A 328 25.60 -14.96 -4.58
CA ALA A 328 26.62 -14.15 -3.90
C ALA A 328 28.03 -14.67 -4.19
N ALA A 329 28.24 -15.98 -4.13
CA ALA A 329 29.52 -16.63 -4.48
C ALA A 329 29.91 -16.41 -5.95
N ALA A 330 28.93 -16.31 -6.85
CA ALA A 330 29.15 -15.98 -8.26
C ALA A 330 29.31 -14.46 -8.53
N GLY A 331 29.24 -13.61 -7.50
CA GLY A 331 29.35 -12.15 -7.63
C GLY A 331 28.11 -11.46 -8.20
N GLY A 332 26.95 -12.14 -8.20
CA GLY A 332 25.69 -11.60 -8.72
C GLY A 332 25.07 -10.55 -7.79
N PRO A 333 24.50 -9.46 -8.33
CA PRO A 333 23.93 -8.35 -7.57
C PRO A 333 22.76 -8.76 -6.67
N ILE A 334 22.80 -8.38 -5.38
CA ILE A 334 21.76 -8.58 -4.38
C ILE A 334 21.53 -7.28 -3.61
N LEU A 335 20.25 -6.90 -3.43
CA LEU A 335 19.83 -5.79 -2.58
C LEU A 335 18.93 -6.30 -1.45
N GLY A 336 19.29 -6.03 -0.19
CA GLY A 336 18.41 -6.24 0.96
C GLY A 336 17.83 -4.92 1.47
N ILE A 337 16.52 -4.87 1.70
CA ILE A 337 15.83 -3.68 2.22
C ILE A 337 15.18 -4.03 3.55
N CYS A 338 15.45 -3.26 4.61
CA CYS A 338 14.88 -3.39 5.95
C CYS A 338 14.98 -4.84 6.49
N GLY A 339 13.88 -5.57 6.61
CA GLY A 339 13.91 -6.99 6.98
C GLY A 339 14.81 -7.84 6.08
N GLY A 340 14.79 -7.58 4.78
CA GLY A 340 15.69 -8.24 3.81
C GLY A 340 17.17 -7.96 4.10
N TYR A 341 17.52 -6.71 4.42
CA TYR A 341 18.87 -6.36 4.84
C TYR A 341 19.29 -7.10 6.13
N GLN A 342 18.38 -7.13 7.11
CA GLN A 342 18.60 -7.85 8.37
C GLN A 342 18.85 -9.35 8.16
N MET A 343 18.11 -9.98 7.24
CA MET A 343 18.30 -11.39 6.88
C MET A 343 19.65 -11.68 6.23
N LEU A 344 20.25 -10.70 5.51
CA LEU A 344 21.57 -10.85 4.89
C LEU A 344 22.71 -10.91 5.92
N GLY A 345 22.48 -10.46 7.16
CA GLY A 345 23.48 -10.43 8.23
C GLY A 345 23.92 -11.80 8.73
N THR A 346 24.83 -11.81 9.70
CA THR A 346 25.39 -13.01 10.30
C THR A 346 24.48 -13.56 11.40
N HIS A 347 24.00 -12.68 12.28
CA HIS A 347 23.11 -13.05 13.39
C HIS A 347 21.97 -12.05 13.54
N ILE A 348 20.83 -12.57 13.99
CA ILE A 348 19.65 -11.79 14.38
C ILE A 348 19.28 -12.18 15.79
N VAL A 349 19.23 -11.22 16.71
CA VAL A 349 18.72 -11.40 18.06
C VAL A 349 17.37 -10.68 18.16
N ASP A 350 16.28 -11.44 18.30
CA ASP A 350 14.93 -10.89 18.29
C ASP A 350 14.10 -11.28 19.50
N PRO A 351 14.21 -10.52 20.60
CA PRO A 351 13.35 -10.66 21.77
C PRO A 351 12.01 -9.92 21.63
N VAL A 352 11.84 -9.09 20.60
CA VAL A 352 10.73 -8.11 20.50
C VAL A 352 9.58 -8.61 19.62
N GLU A 353 9.87 -9.03 18.39
CA GLU A 353 8.83 -9.43 17.42
C GLU A 353 8.55 -10.94 17.44
N SER A 354 9.58 -11.77 17.28
CA SER A 354 9.42 -13.23 17.23
C SER A 354 9.59 -13.93 18.57
N GLY A 355 10.38 -13.35 19.47
CA GLY A 355 10.79 -14.01 20.71
C GLY A 355 11.71 -15.22 20.49
N ALA A 356 12.26 -15.42 19.29
CA ALA A 356 13.06 -16.58 18.92
C ALA A 356 14.49 -16.56 19.54
N GLY A 357 14.88 -15.45 20.19
CA GLY A 357 16.24 -15.27 20.68
C GLY A 357 17.23 -15.04 19.54
N ALA A 358 18.41 -15.65 19.62
CA ALA A 358 19.45 -15.54 18.61
C ALA A 358 19.27 -16.58 17.51
N VAL A 359 19.18 -16.13 16.25
CA VAL A 359 19.11 -16.98 15.07
C VAL A 359 20.22 -16.61 14.08
N PRO A 360 20.83 -17.56 13.35
CA PRO A 360 21.78 -17.23 12.31
C PRO A 360 21.05 -16.54 11.14
N GLY A 361 21.67 -15.51 10.56
CA GLY A 361 21.25 -14.90 9.30
C GLY A 361 21.75 -15.67 8.09
N LEU A 362 21.74 -15.07 6.90
CA LEU A 362 22.25 -15.67 5.68
C LEU A 362 23.80 -15.55 5.57
N GLY A 363 24.42 -14.69 6.38
CA GLY A 363 25.88 -14.49 6.42
C GLY A 363 26.48 -13.89 5.14
N LEU A 364 25.70 -13.21 4.34
CA LEU A 364 26.14 -12.57 3.09
C LEU A 364 26.73 -11.19 3.32
N LEU A 365 26.37 -10.53 4.43
CA LEU A 365 26.97 -9.31 4.95
C LEU A 365 27.50 -9.58 6.38
N ASP A 366 28.61 -8.95 6.75
CA ASP A 366 29.26 -9.16 8.07
C ASP A 366 28.70 -8.18 9.11
N LEU A 367 27.45 -8.38 9.45
CA LEU A 367 26.73 -7.56 10.43
C LEU A 367 25.85 -8.43 11.34
N ASP A 368 25.61 -7.91 12.53
CA ASP A 368 24.70 -8.50 13.49
C ASP A 368 23.55 -7.51 13.78
N ILE A 369 22.35 -8.05 13.92
CA ILE A 369 21.12 -7.30 14.16
C ILE A 369 20.56 -7.64 15.54
N GLU A 370 20.17 -6.61 16.28
CA GLU A 370 19.46 -6.74 17.55
C GLU A 370 18.14 -5.96 17.51
N PHE A 371 17.04 -6.64 17.79
CA PHE A 371 15.72 -6.04 17.88
C PHE A 371 15.51 -5.40 19.24
N ALA A 372 15.14 -4.13 19.27
CA ALA A 372 14.96 -3.34 20.48
C ALA A 372 13.77 -2.39 20.39
N GLU A 373 13.18 -2.10 21.57
CA GLU A 373 12.21 -1.03 21.77
C GLU A 373 12.94 0.31 22.05
N PRO A 374 12.38 1.47 21.69
CA PRO A 374 11.20 1.63 20.85
C PRO A 374 11.51 1.40 19.36
N LYS A 375 10.48 1.16 18.56
CA LYS A 375 10.54 1.08 17.09
C LYS A 375 11.15 2.36 16.51
N VAL A 376 12.05 2.23 15.53
CA VAL A 376 12.55 3.36 14.76
C VAL A 376 11.46 3.78 13.77
N LEU A 377 11.07 5.06 13.85
CA LEU A 377 10.11 5.70 12.95
C LEU A 377 10.64 7.08 12.61
N ARG A 378 11.24 7.25 11.45
CA ARG A 378 11.76 8.55 11.02
C ARG A 378 11.81 8.69 9.50
N ARG A 379 11.63 9.90 9.01
CA ARG A 379 12.04 10.28 7.66
C ARG A 379 13.51 10.67 7.73
N SER A 380 14.28 10.21 6.77
CA SER A 380 15.73 10.38 6.77
C SER A 380 16.21 10.94 5.45
N ALA A 381 17.25 11.75 5.50
CA ALA A 381 17.94 12.28 4.34
C ALA A 381 19.46 12.08 4.49
N GLY A 382 20.15 11.98 3.38
CA GLY A 382 21.58 11.73 3.40
C GLY A 382 22.19 11.73 2.01
N HIS A 383 23.26 10.97 1.86
CA HIS A 383 23.95 10.81 0.59
C HIS A 383 24.60 9.43 0.47
N HIS A 384 24.86 9.01 -0.74
CA HIS A 384 25.65 7.82 -1.03
C HIS A 384 27.08 8.03 -0.55
N ALA A 385 27.61 7.13 0.30
CA ALA A 385 28.89 7.33 0.98
C ALA A 385 30.08 7.54 0.03
N ALA A 386 30.09 6.85 -1.12
CA ALA A 386 31.19 6.91 -2.07
C ALA A 386 31.08 8.08 -3.07
N SER A 387 29.89 8.41 -3.57
CA SER A 387 29.70 9.42 -4.63
C SER A 387 29.17 10.76 -4.14
N GLY A 388 28.67 10.84 -2.90
CA GLY A 388 28.05 12.05 -2.37
C GLY A 388 26.67 12.38 -2.97
N ILE A 389 26.10 11.51 -3.82
CA ILE A 389 24.77 11.74 -4.43
C ILE A 389 23.70 11.81 -3.33
N PRO A 390 22.91 12.90 -3.28
CA PRO A 390 21.85 13.03 -2.29
C PRO A 390 20.76 11.94 -2.41
N LEU A 391 20.23 11.55 -1.27
CA LEU A 391 19.13 10.60 -1.19
C LEU A 391 18.21 10.90 0.00
N HIS A 392 17.04 10.31 -0.04
CA HIS A 392 16.06 10.37 1.05
C HIS A 392 15.31 9.05 1.17
N GLY A 393 14.65 8.87 2.29
CA GLY A 393 13.85 7.68 2.56
C GLY A 393 13.20 7.79 3.93
N TYR A 394 12.79 6.64 4.46
CA TYR A 394 12.25 6.55 5.81
C TYR A 394 12.56 5.19 6.41
N GLU A 395 12.57 5.13 7.73
CA GLU A 395 12.86 3.91 8.49
C GLU A 395 11.67 3.51 9.35
N ILE A 396 11.28 2.23 9.29
CA ILE A 396 10.22 1.63 10.10
C ILE A 396 10.67 0.24 10.54
N HIS A 397 11.39 0.12 11.65
CA HIS A 397 11.92 -1.18 12.10
C HIS A 397 12.23 -1.22 13.59
N HIS A 398 12.28 -2.43 14.17
CA HIS A 398 12.79 -2.70 15.51
C HIS A 398 14.26 -3.15 15.49
N GLY A 399 14.65 -3.92 14.45
CA GLY A 399 16.00 -4.43 14.32
C GLY A 399 17.01 -3.31 14.05
N ARG A 400 18.09 -3.28 14.82
CA ARG A 400 19.19 -2.31 14.73
C ARG A 400 20.49 -3.03 14.46
N VAL A 401 21.37 -2.42 13.72
CA VAL A 401 22.73 -2.93 13.52
C VAL A 401 23.49 -2.77 14.84
N SER A 402 23.85 -3.88 15.47
CA SER A 402 24.66 -3.90 16.69
C SER A 402 26.15 -4.03 16.40
N ARG A 403 26.51 -4.65 15.28
CA ARG A 403 27.86 -4.75 14.72
C ARG A 403 27.79 -4.69 13.19
N ASN A 404 28.74 -3.99 12.56
CA ASN A 404 28.91 -3.97 11.12
C ASN A 404 30.40 -3.86 10.79
N ALA A 405 30.95 -4.88 10.12
CA ALA A 405 32.35 -4.89 9.66
C ALA A 405 32.48 -4.55 8.16
N ASP A 406 31.36 -4.47 7.43
CA ASP A 406 31.35 -4.04 6.03
C ASP A 406 31.36 -2.51 5.92
N PRO A 407 31.87 -1.95 4.81
CA PRO A 407 31.76 -0.52 4.53
C PRO A 407 30.30 -0.06 4.52
N ALA A 408 30.05 1.13 5.06
CA ALA A 408 28.75 1.76 4.96
C ALA A 408 28.41 2.09 3.50
N TRP A 409 27.17 1.81 3.09
CA TRP A 409 26.70 2.15 1.76
C TRP A 409 26.27 3.62 1.68
N LEU A 410 25.67 4.12 2.75
CA LEU A 410 25.07 5.44 2.82
C LEU A 410 25.60 6.19 4.04
N THR A 411 25.47 7.52 4.01
CA THR A 411 25.53 8.38 5.19
C THR A 411 24.15 9.02 5.35
N VAL A 412 23.49 8.76 6.45
CA VAL A 412 22.12 9.19 6.71
C VAL A 412 22.07 9.96 8.01
N ASP A 413 21.50 11.18 8.00
CA ASP A 413 21.45 12.07 9.17
C ASP A 413 22.82 12.24 9.86
N GLY A 414 23.90 12.20 9.06
CA GLY A 414 25.28 12.35 9.51
C GLY A 414 25.95 11.09 10.07
N ALA A 415 25.25 9.94 10.05
CA ALA A 415 25.78 8.65 10.53
C ALA A 415 25.89 7.61 9.40
N PRO A 416 26.84 6.65 9.51
CA PRO A 416 26.90 5.51 8.60
C PRO A 416 25.60 4.70 8.62
N GLU A 417 25.09 4.34 7.44
CA GLU A 417 23.90 3.51 7.27
C GLU A 417 24.10 2.48 6.15
N GLY A 418 23.50 1.30 6.34
CA GLY A 418 23.58 0.21 5.39
C GLY A 418 24.97 -0.42 5.30
N SER A 419 25.10 -1.38 4.40
CA SER A 419 26.35 -2.11 4.18
C SER A 419 26.54 -2.43 2.70
N VAL A 420 27.79 -2.49 2.27
CA VAL A 420 28.15 -2.96 0.93
C VAL A 420 29.30 -3.95 1.00
N ARG A 421 29.14 -5.12 0.38
CA ARG A 421 30.17 -6.14 0.20
C ARG A 421 30.10 -6.69 -1.21
N ALA A 422 31.14 -6.48 -2.02
CA ALA A 422 31.15 -6.87 -3.42
C ALA A 422 29.92 -6.34 -4.17
N ALA A 423 29.05 -7.21 -4.68
CA ALA A 423 27.81 -6.86 -5.38
C ALA A 423 26.57 -7.02 -4.48
N ILE A 424 26.73 -6.95 -3.16
CA ILE A 424 25.66 -7.07 -2.19
C ILE A 424 25.50 -5.74 -1.45
N TRP A 425 24.31 -5.18 -1.48
CA TRP A 425 23.93 -3.95 -0.79
C TRP A 425 22.82 -4.22 0.20
N GLY A 426 22.82 -3.51 1.30
CA GLY A 426 21.75 -3.57 2.27
C GLY A 426 21.50 -2.23 2.94
N THR A 427 20.24 -1.92 3.25
CA THR A 427 19.83 -0.68 3.93
C THR A 427 18.52 -0.87 4.71
N HIS A 428 18.33 -0.08 5.77
CA HIS A 428 17.03 0.02 6.44
C HIS A 428 16.08 1.02 5.76
N LEU A 429 16.58 1.87 4.85
CA LEU A 429 15.78 2.91 4.21
C LEU A 429 14.79 2.31 3.21
N HIS A 430 13.51 2.50 3.50
CA HIS A 430 12.44 2.40 2.52
C HIS A 430 12.35 3.67 1.68
N GLY A 431 11.89 3.53 0.44
CA GLY A 431 11.77 4.66 -0.49
C GLY A 431 13.11 5.20 -1.01
N LEU A 432 14.25 4.58 -0.66
CA LEU A 432 15.58 4.99 -1.13
C LEU A 432 15.63 5.15 -2.66
N LEU A 433 15.05 4.20 -3.38
CA LEU A 433 15.06 4.17 -4.85
C LEU A 433 14.13 5.20 -5.49
N GLU A 434 13.33 5.93 -4.71
CA GLU A 434 12.57 7.10 -5.17
C GLU A 434 13.48 8.32 -5.40
N SER A 435 14.72 8.30 -4.87
CA SER A 435 15.76 9.29 -5.15
C SER A 435 16.32 9.08 -6.55
N ASP A 436 15.81 9.81 -7.54
CA ASP A 436 16.02 9.57 -8.97
C ASP A 436 17.50 9.52 -9.37
N ASP A 437 18.31 10.47 -8.92
CA ASP A 437 19.74 10.52 -9.27
C ASP A 437 20.52 9.37 -8.66
N PHE A 438 20.22 9.03 -7.39
CA PHE A 438 20.82 7.88 -6.71
C PHE A 438 20.43 6.57 -7.41
N ARG A 439 19.12 6.35 -7.67
CA ARG A 439 18.63 5.16 -8.36
C ARG A 439 19.34 4.96 -9.70
N ARG A 440 19.43 6.02 -10.51
CA ARG A 440 20.08 5.97 -11.82
C ARG A 440 21.57 5.64 -11.73
N ALA A 441 22.28 6.24 -10.78
CA ALA A 441 23.70 5.98 -10.57
C ALA A 441 23.93 4.53 -10.12
N TRP A 442 23.13 4.06 -9.18
CA TRP A 442 23.23 2.69 -8.67
C TRP A 442 22.83 1.64 -9.71
N LEU A 443 21.81 1.88 -10.52
CA LEU A 443 21.44 0.95 -11.61
C LEU A 443 22.53 0.80 -12.66
N ARG A 444 23.31 1.86 -12.95
CA ARG A 444 24.50 1.73 -13.81
C ARG A 444 25.54 0.78 -13.20
N GLU A 445 25.75 0.85 -11.90
CA GLU A 445 26.66 -0.06 -11.19
C GLU A 445 26.12 -1.50 -11.22
N VAL A 446 24.83 -1.70 -10.96
CA VAL A 446 24.17 -3.01 -11.05
C VAL A 446 24.32 -3.60 -12.45
N ALA A 447 24.04 -2.83 -13.49
CA ALA A 447 24.17 -3.27 -14.88
C ALA A 447 25.61 -3.66 -15.24
N ALA A 448 26.60 -2.87 -14.81
CA ALA A 448 28.02 -3.17 -15.02
C ALA A 448 28.42 -4.49 -14.35
N ARG A 449 27.99 -4.72 -13.10
CA ARG A 449 28.26 -5.97 -12.37
C ARG A 449 27.54 -7.19 -12.95
N ALA A 450 26.34 -6.99 -13.53
CA ALA A 450 25.59 -8.01 -14.22
C ALA A 450 26.08 -8.25 -15.66
N GLY A 451 27.07 -7.49 -16.14
CA GLY A 451 27.61 -7.62 -17.49
C GLY A 451 26.69 -7.08 -18.59
N ARG A 452 25.69 -6.24 -18.25
CA ARG A 452 24.74 -5.63 -19.19
C ARG A 452 25.32 -4.36 -19.80
N THR A 453 26.27 -4.51 -20.72
CA THR A 453 26.98 -3.39 -21.35
C THR A 453 26.13 -2.55 -22.29
N GLY A 454 25.07 -3.13 -22.84
CA GLY A 454 24.08 -2.46 -23.70
C GLY A 454 22.93 -1.81 -22.94
N PHE A 455 22.86 -1.95 -21.60
CA PHE A 455 21.85 -1.26 -20.79
C PHE A 455 22.20 0.24 -20.65
N THR A 456 21.25 1.09 -20.95
CA THR A 456 21.39 2.55 -20.85
C THR A 456 20.29 3.13 -20.00
N ILE A 457 20.65 3.94 -19.01
CA ILE A 457 19.67 4.60 -18.12
C ILE A 457 19.09 5.85 -18.82
N ALA A 458 17.79 6.01 -18.75
CA ALA A 458 17.11 7.23 -19.21
C ALA A 458 17.38 8.39 -18.23
N ALA A 459 17.64 9.59 -18.76
CA ALA A 459 18.07 10.72 -17.93
C ALA A 459 16.92 11.47 -17.26
N ASP A 460 15.70 11.33 -17.78
CA ASP A 460 14.53 12.18 -17.50
C ASP A 460 13.43 11.50 -16.65
N ILE A 461 13.68 10.30 -16.13
CA ILE A 461 12.69 9.57 -15.35
C ILE A 461 12.62 10.10 -13.92
N SER A 462 11.42 10.54 -13.54
CA SER A 462 11.10 10.90 -12.15
C SER A 462 9.96 10.04 -11.62
N VAL A 463 10.21 9.31 -10.53
CA VAL A 463 9.20 8.48 -9.86
C VAL A 463 8.05 9.35 -9.35
N ALA A 464 8.35 10.52 -8.79
CA ALA A 464 7.33 11.44 -8.30
C ALA A 464 6.43 11.94 -9.43
N ALA A 465 7.01 12.27 -10.60
CA ALA A 465 6.24 12.71 -11.77
C ALA A 465 5.36 11.58 -12.33
N ILE A 466 5.87 10.34 -12.38
CA ILE A 466 5.10 9.17 -12.82
C ILE A 466 3.91 8.94 -11.89
N ARG A 467 4.12 8.98 -10.56
CA ARG A 467 3.01 8.86 -9.59
C ARG A 467 1.97 9.96 -9.77
N THR A 468 2.41 11.19 -9.96
CA THR A 468 1.48 12.31 -10.21
C THR A 468 0.67 12.08 -11.48
N ALA A 469 1.31 11.67 -12.57
CA ALA A 469 0.63 11.37 -13.83
C ALA A 469 -0.42 10.25 -13.69
N GLN A 470 -0.14 9.23 -12.87
CA GLN A 470 -1.12 8.16 -12.59
C GLN A 470 -2.30 8.66 -11.75
N LEU A 471 -2.06 9.56 -10.78
CA LEU A 471 -3.15 10.21 -10.04
C LEU A 471 -4.01 11.10 -10.95
N ASP A 472 -3.38 11.80 -11.90
CA ASP A 472 -4.10 12.59 -12.90
C ASP A 472 -4.93 11.69 -13.82
N LEU A 473 -4.38 10.58 -14.29
CA LEU A 473 -5.12 9.57 -15.05
C LEU A 473 -6.34 9.04 -14.28
N LEU A 474 -6.20 8.77 -12.99
CA LEU A 474 -7.35 8.38 -12.16
C LEU A 474 -8.41 9.45 -12.09
N ALA A 475 -8.02 10.71 -11.91
CA ALA A 475 -8.97 11.81 -11.87
C ALA A 475 -9.70 11.95 -13.21
N ASP A 476 -9.00 11.84 -14.33
CA ASP A 476 -9.57 11.90 -15.67
C ASP A 476 -10.55 10.75 -15.94
N LEU A 477 -10.22 9.53 -15.50
CA LEU A 477 -11.12 8.37 -15.59
C LEU A 477 -12.42 8.59 -14.79
N LEU A 478 -12.31 9.11 -13.58
CA LEU A 478 -13.50 9.41 -12.79
C LEU A 478 -14.32 10.54 -13.40
N GLU A 479 -13.67 11.58 -13.92
CA GLU A 479 -14.34 12.69 -14.58
C GLU A 479 -15.14 12.25 -15.81
N GLN A 480 -14.63 11.29 -16.56
CA GLN A 480 -15.26 10.77 -17.78
C GLN A 480 -16.38 9.76 -17.51
N HIS A 481 -16.30 9.01 -16.41
CA HIS A 481 -17.13 7.82 -16.21
C HIS A 481 -18.04 7.86 -14.98
N LEU A 482 -17.99 8.92 -14.16
CA LEU A 482 -18.89 9.10 -13.01
C LEU A 482 -19.90 10.25 -13.25
N ASP A 483 -21.10 10.08 -12.72
CA ASP A 483 -22.03 11.20 -12.52
C ASP A 483 -21.53 12.09 -11.37
N LEU A 484 -20.57 12.97 -11.70
CA LEU A 484 -19.97 13.87 -10.73
C LEU A 484 -20.95 14.84 -10.11
N ALA A 485 -22.01 15.23 -10.86
CA ALA A 485 -23.04 16.12 -10.32
C ALA A 485 -23.79 15.45 -9.17
N GLN A 486 -24.07 14.16 -9.29
CA GLN A 486 -24.67 13.38 -8.19
C GLN A 486 -23.70 13.15 -7.05
N VAL A 487 -22.43 12.86 -7.32
CA VAL A 487 -21.39 12.72 -6.28
C VAL A 487 -21.24 14.04 -5.49
N GLU A 488 -21.17 15.19 -6.16
CA GLU A 488 -21.05 16.51 -5.52
C GLU A 488 -22.31 16.85 -4.69
N ARG A 489 -23.51 16.48 -5.17
CA ARG A 489 -24.75 16.61 -4.37
C ARG A 489 -24.70 15.76 -3.10
N LEU A 490 -24.29 14.50 -3.19
CA LEU A 490 -24.16 13.63 -2.03
C LEU A 490 -23.16 14.17 -1.00
N ILE A 491 -22.03 14.71 -1.45
CA ILE A 491 -21.06 15.35 -0.56
C ILE A 491 -21.69 16.54 0.16
N THR A 492 -22.47 17.37 -0.55
CA THR A 492 -23.00 18.64 -0.04
C THR A 492 -24.24 18.47 0.82
N ASP A 493 -25.17 17.65 0.35
CA ASP A 493 -26.51 17.52 0.92
C ASP A 493 -26.62 16.34 1.91
N GLY A 494 -25.64 15.42 1.89
CA GLY A 494 -25.65 14.21 2.72
C GLY A 494 -26.43 13.05 2.07
N PRO A 495 -26.84 12.06 2.88
CA PRO A 495 -27.57 10.90 2.39
C PRO A 495 -28.90 11.28 1.72
N THR A 496 -29.21 10.62 0.61
CA THR A 496 -30.50 10.77 -0.09
C THR A 496 -31.65 10.37 0.85
N PRO A 497 -32.63 11.24 1.11
CA PRO A 497 -33.75 10.89 1.99
C PRO A 497 -34.63 9.84 1.37
N ASP A 498 -35.37 9.12 2.21
CA ASP A 498 -36.47 8.20 1.86
C ASP A 498 -36.11 7.11 0.83
N LEU A 499 -34.84 6.65 0.84
CA LEU A 499 -34.44 5.52 0.00
C LEU A 499 -35.23 4.24 0.42
N PRO A 500 -35.73 3.42 -0.52
CA PRO A 500 -36.47 2.23 -0.18
C PRO A 500 -35.60 1.22 0.59
N GLY A 501 -36.11 0.71 1.70
CA GLY A 501 -35.49 -0.40 2.42
C GLY A 501 -35.76 -1.74 1.74
N LEU A 502 -34.77 -2.61 1.69
CA LEU A 502 -34.93 -3.99 1.27
C LEU A 502 -35.30 -4.83 2.51
N SER A 503 -36.52 -5.36 2.54
CA SER A 503 -36.95 -6.21 3.65
C SER A 503 -36.43 -7.63 3.46
N THR A 504 -35.62 -8.11 4.42
CA THR A 504 -35.16 -9.51 4.47
C THR A 504 -36.20 -10.46 5.00
N SER A 505 -37.40 -9.97 5.37
CA SER A 505 -38.50 -10.79 5.94
C SER A 505 -39.17 -11.76 4.95
N ARG A 506 -38.58 -11.98 3.78
CA ARG A 506 -39.08 -12.91 2.74
C ARG A 506 -38.06 -13.96 2.29
N PHE A 507 -36.95 -14.13 3.01
CA PHE A 507 -36.01 -15.22 2.75
C PHE A 507 -35.93 -16.18 3.93
#